data_3862d987f1103cb29cfed09a0a49bd33
#
_entry.id   3862d987f1103cb29cfed09a0a49bd33
#
_cell.length_a   1.000
_cell.length_b   1.000
_cell.length_c   1.000
_cell.angle_alpha   90.00
_cell.angle_beta   90.00
_cell.angle_gamma   90.00
#
_symmetry.space_group_name_H-M   'P 1'
#
loop_
_entity.id
_entity.type
_entity.pdbx_description
1 polymer ?
#
loop_
_entity_poly.entity_id
_entity_poly.type
_entity_poly.pdbx_seq_one_letter_code
_entity_poly.pdbx_strand_id
1 'polypeptide(L)'
;MMSILPARRPAVCATLLLVVLTLAGCIGSSLKPDSPKGVQLQGVWRLNRAASDDPQKSIDKLKAEAQKKLNRAMNAAPPMENQGGPQSRRRGPVGNAGVSDQPTPDELRAQQGPGMDPLRNSPTMHELRAILQRSDYLTIRQSPEQIGFDYGTTVRSYTPGGHSVVSSENGVADQTTGWDGKDYVINIKPQLGPQVFEKYELSPDGKQLIVTSRIGPFELSQVVLKRVYDATGAVVPNSRPSND
;
A
#
# COMPACT_ATOMS: atom_id res chain seq x y z
N MET A 1 -34.23 -83.27 -8.59
CA MET A 1 -33.47 -83.84 -7.51
C MET A 1 -32.30 -82.96 -7.13
N MET A 2 -32.22 -82.65 -5.92
CA MET A 2 -31.15 -81.95 -5.15
C MET A 2 -30.65 -80.59 -5.60
N SER A 3 -31.25 -79.56 -4.95
CA SER A 3 -30.76 -78.19 -4.80
C SER A 3 -29.45 -78.22 -3.99
N ILE A 4 -28.47 -77.38 -4.45
CA ILE A 4 -27.37 -77.00 -3.64
C ILE A 4 -27.24 -75.48 -3.80
N LEU A 5 -27.59 -74.71 -2.76
CA LEU A 5 -27.31 -73.30 -2.62
C LEU A 5 -25.81 -73.09 -2.45
N PRO A 6 -25.21 -72.05 -3.07
CA PRO A 6 -23.93 -71.59 -2.65
C PRO A 6 -24.04 -70.37 -1.73
N ALA A 7 -23.16 -70.44 -0.74
CA ALA A 7 -22.99 -69.49 0.36
C ALA A 7 -22.71 -68.03 -0.07
N ARG A 8 -23.37 -67.12 0.62
CA ARG A 8 -23.07 -65.66 0.62
C ARG A 8 -21.71 -65.43 1.28
N ARG A 9 -20.81 -64.80 0.55
CA ARG A 9 -19.60 -64.16 1.10
C ARG A 9 -19.88 -62.70 1.31
N PRO A 10 -19.59 -62.12 2.49
CA PRO A 10 -19.72 -60.69 2.70
C PRO A 10 -18.56 -59.97 2.02
N ALA A 11 -18.88 -59.06 1.10
CA ALA A 11 -17.94 -58.12 0.53
C ALA A 11 -17.57 -57.09 1.60
N VAL A 12 -16.33 -57.17 2.07
CA VAL A 12 -15.71 -56.17 2.90
C VAL A 12 -15.41 -54.95 2.00
N CYS A 13 -16.30 -53.96 2.06
CA CYS A 13 -16.03 -52.64 1.49
C CYS A 13 -14.94 -52.00 2.33
N ALA A 14 -13.70 -52.12 1.90
CA ALA A 14 -12.61 -51.30 2.36
C ALA A 14 -12.80 -49.89 1.77
N THR A 15 -13.51 -49.06 2.48
CA THR A 15 -13.56 -47.63 2.24
C THR A 15 -12.19 -47.04 2.56
N LEU A 16 -11.36 -46.94 1.53
CA LEU A 16 -10.11 -46.22 1.57
C LEU A 16 -10.46 -44.70 1.59
N LEU A 17 -10.57 -44.13 2.79
CA LEU A 17 -10.78 -42.74 3.01
C LEU A 17 -9.48 -42.02 2.62
N LEU A 18 -9.40 -41.59 1.35
CA LEU A 18 -8.32 -40.79 0.84
C LEU A 18 -8.48 -39.37 1.45
N VAL A 19 -7.90 -39.17 2.62
CA VAL A 19 -7.74 -37.84 3.21
C VAL A 19 -6.73 -37.09 2.35
N VAL A 20 -7.22 -36.42 1.33
CA VAL A 20 -6.45 -35.40 0.62
C VAL A 20 -6.33 -34.21 1.59
N LEU A 21 -5.24 -34.21 2.38
CA LEU A 21 -4.78 -33.00 3.05
C LEU A 21 -4.43 -32.00 1.93
N THR A 22 -5.37 -31.13 1.60
CA THR A 22 -5.06 -29.91 0.89
C THR A 22 -4.25 -29.04 1.85
N LEU A 23 -2.95 -29.18 1.77
CA LEU A 23 -2.00 -28.16 2.23
C LEU A 23 -2.32 -26.90 1.40
N ALA A 24 -3.26 -26.11 1.90
CA ALA A 24 -3.37 -24.71 1.52
C ALA A 24 -2.12 -24.02 2.07
N GLY A 25 -0.96 -24.33 1.47
CA GLY A 25 0.22 -23.53 1.63
C GLY A 25 -0.17 -22.13 1.23
N CYS A 26 0.05 -21.16 2.10
CA CYS A 26 0.16 -19.77 1.71
C CYS A 26 1.30 -19.70 0.68
N ILE A 27 0.97 -19.95 -0.57
CA ILE A 27 1.82 -19.66 -1.72
C ILE A 27 1.78 -18.15 -1.78
N GLY A 28 2.72 -17.51 -1.09
CA GLY A 28 3.09 -16.17 -1.46
C GLY A 28 3.43 -16.24 -2.93
N SER A 29 2.55 -15.75 -3.81
CA SER A 29 2.76 -15.80 -5.24
C SER A 29 4.08 -15.09 -5.52
N SER A 30 5.11 -15.85 -5.85
CA SER A 30 6.37 -15.27 -6.28
C SER A 30 6.08 -14.57 -7.61
N LEU A 31 6.29 -13.26 -7.65
CA LEU A 31 6.10 -12.47 -8.85
C LEU A 31 7.04 -12.99 -9.94
N LYS A 32 6.51 -13.22 -11.13
CA LYS A 32 7.28 -13.77 -12.26
C LYS A 32 8.08 -12.66 -12.96
N PRO A 33 9.30 -12.99 -13.46
CA PRO A 33 10.06 -12.04 -14.24
C PRO A 33 9.49 -11.87 -15.66
N ASP A 34 9.00 -12.95 -16.27
CA ASP A 34 8.60 -12.95 -17.66
C ASP A 34 7.19 -12.37 -17.85
N SER A 35 7.08 -11.51 -18.86
CA SER A 35 5.78 -11.00 -19.29
C SER A 35 4.91 -12.14 -19.82
N PRO A 36 3.64 -12.24 -19.39
CA PRO A 36 2.72 -13.22 -19.93
C PRO A 36 2.51 -13.01 -21.42
N LYS A 37 2.33 -14.11 -22.17
CA LYS A 37 2.10 -14.04 -23.62
C LYS A 37 0.90 -13.14 -23.94
N GLY A 38 1.12 -12.20 -24.85
CA GLY A 38 0.09 -11.29 -25.34
C GLY A 38 -0.25 -10.14 -24.40
N VAL A 39 0.47 -9.96 -23.28
CA VAL A 39 0.31 -8.82 -22.40
C VAL A 39 1.43 -7.82 -22.65
N GLN A 40 1.05 -6.63 -23.10
CA GLN A 40 1.97 -5.52 -23.31
C GLN A 40 1.40 -4.26 -22.68
N LEU A 41 2.01 -3.80 -21.60
CA LEU A 41 1.65 -2.54 -20.96
C LEU A 41 2.26 -1.33 -21.67
N GLN A 42 3.21 -1.58 -22.59
CA GLN A 42 3.91 -0.52 -23.32
C GLN A 42 2.93 0.39 -24.06
N GLY A 43 3.11 1.70 -23.89
CA GLY A 43 2.29 2.69 -24.56
C GLY A 43 2.24 4.01 -23.82
N VAL A 44 1.47 4.92 -24.40
CA VAL A 44 1.13 6.20 -23.79
C VAL A 44 -0.34 6.15 -23.35
N TRP A 45 -0.56 6.45 -22.12
CA TRP A 45 -1.84 6.31 -21.42
C TRP A 45 -2.29 7.66 -20.87
N ARG A 46 -3.54 8.05 -21.11
CA ARG A 46 -4.13 9.30 -20.61
C ARG A 46 -5.16 9.00 -19.54
N LEU A 47 -5.08 9.66 -18.40
CA LEU A 47 -6.00 9.51 -17.28
C LEU A 47 -7.44 9.82 -17.70
N ASN A 48 -8.31 8.86 -17.53
CA ASN A 48 -9.77 8.99 -17.63
C ASN A 48 -10.33 9.33 -16.25
N ARG A 49 -10.49 10.61 -15.98
CA ARG A 49 -10.95 11.09 -14.67
C ARG A 49 -12.37 10.62 -14.34
N ALA A 50 -13.24 10.47 -15.37
CA ALA A 50 -14.61 10.03 -15.17
C ALA A 50 -14.73 8.55 -14.75
N ALA A 51 -13.79 7.70 -15.22
CA ALA A 51 -13.73 6.27 -14.87
C ALA A 51 -12.85 5.98 -13.65
N SER A 52 -12.14 6.99 -13.15
CA SER A 52 -11.23 6.89 -11.99
C SER A 52 -11.94 7.25 -10.69
N ASP A 53 -11.40 6.75 -9.58
CA ASP A 53 -11.88 7.15 -8.26
C ASP A 53 -11.62 8.65 -8.01
N ASP A 54 -12.53 9.28 -7.28
CA ASP A 54 -12.35 10.62 -6.78
C ASP A 54 -11.43 10.60 -5.54
N PRO A 55 -10.20 11.15 -5.64
CA PRO A 55 -9.25 11.14 -4.54
C PRO A 55 -9.72 11.98 -3.35
N GLN A 56 -10.58 12.97 -3.57
CA GLN A 56 -11.09 13.82 -2.48
C GLN A 56 -11.85 12.99 -1.45
N LYS A 57 -12.62 11.99 -1.89
CA LYS A 57 -13.35 11.07 -0.98
C LYS A 57 -12.38 10.32 -0.06
N SER A 58 -11.23 9.88 -0.57
CA SER A 58 -10.21 9.22 0.24
C SER A 58 -9.58 10.17 1.25
N ILE A 59 -9.28 11.40 0.83
CA ILE A 59 -8.72 12.45 1.69
C ILE A 59 -9.71 12.80 2.82
N ASP A 60 -10.98 13.00 2.50
CA ASP A 60 -12.00 13.36 3.49
C ASP A 60 -12.21 12.24 4.51
N LYS A 61 -12.20 10.98 4.06
CA LYS A 61 -12.24 9.81 4.95
C LYS A 61 -11.05 9.78 5.91
N LEU A 62 -9.83 10.00 5.42
CA LEU A 62 -8.63 10.04 6.25
C LEU A 62 -8.66 11.21 7.26
N LYS A 63 -9.12 12.39 6.83
CA LYS A 63 -9.31 13.55 7.73
C LYS A 63 -10.28 13.24 8.87
N ALA A 64 -11.42 12.66 8.54
CA ALA A 64 -12.41 12.29 9.54
C ALA A 64 -11.87 11.25 10.54
N GLU A 65 -11.10 10.27 10.04
CA GLU A 65 -10.46 9.26 10.90
C GLU A 65 -9.40 9.87 11.80
N ALA A 66 -8.51 10.70 11.27
CA ALA A 66 -7.47 11.38 12.02
C ALA A 66 -8.07 12.28 13.11
N GLN A 67 -9.11 13.05 12.77
CA GLN A 67 -9.82 13.90 13.74
C GLN A 67 -10.46 13.07 14.86
N LYS A 68 -11.06 11.93 14.52
CA LYS A 68 -11.65 11.01 15.51
C LYS A 68 -10.59 10.42 16.44
N LYS A 69 -9.42 10.05 15.91
CA LYS A 69 -8.29 9.56 16.74
C LYS A 69 -7.78 10.66 17.67
N LEU A 70 -7.62 11.88 17.16
CA LEU A 70 -7.19 13.03 17.93
C LEU A 70 -8.17 13.32 19.09
N ASN A 71 -9.48 13.39 18.81
CA ASN A 71 -10.50 13.63 19.81
C ASN A 71 -10.53 12.54 20.91
N ARG A 72 -10.30 11.27 20.50
CA ARG A 72 -10.20 10.17 21.47
C ARG A 72 -8.97 10.32 22.37
N ALA A 73 -7.83 10.67 21.81
CA ALA A 73 -6.59 10.87 22.58
C ALA A 73 -6.74 12.02 23.57
N MET A 74 -7.36 13.13 23.15
CA MET A 74 -7.63 14.27 24.04
C MET A 74 -8.61 13.91 25.18
N ASN A 75 -9.63 13.12 24.90
CA ASN A 75 -10.63 12.73 25.90
C ASN A 75 -10.14 11.60 26.82
N ALA A 76 -9.13 10.82 26.42
CA ALA A 76 -8.54 9.76 27.22
C ALA A 76 -7.42 10.26 28.14
N ALA A 77 -6.93 11.49 27.97
CA ALA A 77 -5.99 12.10 28.90
C ALA A 77 -6.68 12.27 30.26
N PRO A 78 -6.11 11.74 31.37
CA PRO A 78 -6.70 11.93 32.68
C PRO A 78 -6.80 13.43 32.98
N PRO A 79 -7.87 13.87 33.70
CA PRO A 79 -7.95 15.25 34.17
C PRO A 79 -6.68 15.54 34.95
N MET A 80 -5.94 16.57 34.60
CA MET A 80 -4.83 17.04 35.44
C MET A 80 -5.45 17.43 36.76
N GLU A 81 -5.30 16.56 37.75
CA GLU A 81 -5.61 16.89 39.14
C GLU A 81 -4.67 18.04 39.51
N ASN A 82 -5.30 19.20 39.71
CA ASN A 82 -4.62 20.44 40.06
C ASN A 82 -4.12 20.26 41.50
N GLN A 83 -2.97 19.55 41.65
CA GLN A 83 -2.28 19.49 42.93
C GLN A 83 -1.66 20.86 43.23
N GLY A 84 -2.53 21.76 43.67
CA GLY A 84 -2.16 22.92 44.45
C GLY A 84 -1.54 22.50 45.78
N GLY A 85 -0.31 22.07 45.77
CA GLY A 85 0.51 21.82 46.94
C GLY A 85 1.43 23.02 47.18
N PRO A 86 1.61 23.46 48.45
CA PRO A 86 2.41 24.66 48.76
C PRO A 86 3.88 24.46 48.43
N GLN A 87 4.45 25.46 47.80
CA GLN A 87 5.89 25.59 47.51
C GLN A 87 6.74 25.39 48.74
N SER A 88 7.38 24.26 48.90
CA SER A 88 8.55 24.13 49.78
C SER A 88 9.81 24.11 48.92
N ARG A 89 10.49 25.26 48.94
CA ARG A 89 11.86 25.41 48.44
C ARG A 89 12.78 24.46 49.21
N ARG A 90 13.22 23.38 48.58
CA ARG A 90 14.46 22.69 48.98
C ARG A 90 15.32 22.45 47.74
N ARG A 91 16.44 23.19 47.74
CA ARG A 91 17.59 22.89 46.90
C ARG A 91 18.14 21.51 47.29
N GLY A 92 18.25 20.61 46.34
CA GLY A 92 19.01 19.37 46.43
C GLY A 92 19.67 19.07 45.10
N PRO A 93 20.83 18.38 45.08
CA PRO A 93 21.75 18.38 43.94
C PRO A 93 21.30 17.51 42.78
N VAL A 94 21.74 17.94 41.62
CA VAL A 94 21.64 17.38 40.29
C VAL A 94 21.77 15.86 40.25
N GLY A 95 20.67 15.16 40.01
CA GLY A 95 20.64 13.76 39.61
C GLY A 95 20.10 13.66 38.18
N ASN A 96 20.91 13.05 37.34
CA ASN A 96 20.65 12.79 35.93
C ASN A 96 19.40 11.90 35.79
N ALA A 97 18.21 12.50 35.66
CA ALA A 97 16.99 11.80 35.37
C ALA A 97 16.78 11.78 33.84
N GLY A 98 16.75 10.58 33.30
CA GLY A 98 16.53 10.35 31.88
C GLY A 98 15.32 11.09 31.40
N VAL A 99 15.54 12.00 30.46
CA VAL A 99 14.52 12.70 29.71
C VAL A 99 13.85 11.64 28.84
N SER A 100 12.60 11.30 29.13
CA SER A 100 11.78 10.57 28.20
C SER A 100 11.45 11.54 27.06
N ASP A 101 12.00 11.29 25.88
CA ASP A 101 11.77 12.08 24.65
C ASP A 101 10.32 11.94 24.10
N GLN A 102 9.36 11.50 24.92
CA GLN A 102 7.97 11.52 24.53
C GLN A 102 7.40 12.90 24.83
N PRO A 103 6.91 13.61 23.79
CA PRO A 103 6.28 14.90 23.96
C PRO A 103 5.07 14.78 24.90
N THR A 104 4.99 15.68 25.85
CA THR A 104 3.86 15.74 26.78
C THR A 104 2.55 16.07 26.03
N PRO A 105 1.38 15.69 26.56
CA PRO A 105 0.09 16.05 25.96
C PRO A 105 -0.07 17.55 25.71
N ASP A 106 0.53 18.39 26.51
CA ASP A 106 0.51 19.85 26.34
C ASP A 106 1.45 20.35 25.25
N GLU A 107 2.60 19.71 25.06
CA GLU A 107 3.48 19.97 23.91
C GLU A 107 2.82 19.52 22.61
N LEU A 108 2.11 18.39 22.61
CA LEU A 108 1.29 17.97 21.48
C LEU A 108 0.14 18.96 21.20
N ARG A 109 -0.48 19.54 22.24
CA ARG A 109 -1.49 20.59 22.09
C ARG A 109 -0.91 21.90 21.61
N ALA A 110 0.24 22.31 22.12
CA ALA A 110 0.91 23.54 21.70
C ALA A 110 1.42 23.48 20.25
N GLN A 111 1.79 22.30 19.79
CA GLN A 111 2.15 22.06 18.39
C GLN A 111 0.92 22.01 17.46
N GLN A 112 -0.27 21.81 18.00
CA GLN A 112 -1.55 21.76 17.28
C GLN A 112 -2.35 23.06 17.51
N GLY A 113 -1.87 24.17 16.95
CA GLY A 113 -2.64 25.41 16.95
C GLY A 113 -4.04 25.22 16.31
N PRO A 114 -5.03 26.05 16.66
CA PRO A 114 -6.37 25.95 16.09
C PRO A 114 -6.29 26.14 14.57
N GLY A 115 -6.61 25.06 13.81
CA GLY A 115 -6.55 25.03 12.35
C GLY A 115 -5.48 24.16 11.73
N MET A 116 -4.68 23.40 12.51
CA MET A 116 -3.69 22.48 11.95
C MET A 116 -4.36 21.29 11.28
N ASP A 117 -4.00 21.05 10.02
CA ASP A 117 -4.44 19.86 9.28
C ASP A 117 -3.89 18.58 9.99
N PRO A 118 -4.76 17.73 10.56
CA PRO A 118 -4.32 16.52 11.30
C PRO A 118 -3.57 15.52 10.41
N LEU A 119 -3.60 15.71 9.08
CA LEU A 119 -2.91 14.88 8.10
C LEU A 119 -1.58 15.47 7.63
N ARG A 120 -1.16 16.62 8.16
CA ARG A 120 0.04 17.33 7.67
C ARG A 120 1.28 16.41 7.69
N ASN A 121 1.47 15.67 8.77
CA ASN A 121 2.62 14.79 9.00
C ASN A 121 2.26 13.29 8.89
N SER A 122 1.11 12.96 8.28
CA SER A 122 0.67 11.58 8.10
C SER A 122 1.46 10.90 6.98
N PRO A 123 2.23 9.80 7.26
CA PRO A 123 2.90 9.03 6.23
C PRO A 123 1.95 8.48 5.17
N THR A 124 0.76 8.01 5.57
CA THR A 124 -0.27 7.56 4.63
C THR A 124 -0.71 8.68 3.68
N MET A 125 -0.89 9.90 4.22
CA MET A 125 -1.27 11.04 3.38
C MET A 125 -0.13 11.48 2.47
N HIS A 126 1.11 11.31 2.90
CA HIS A 126 2.28 11.61 2.08
C HIS A 126 2.31 10.71 0.83
N GLU A 127 2.19 9.40 1.02
CA GLU A 127 2.14 8.44 -0.10
C GLU A 127 0.94 8.70 -1.03
N LEU A 128 -0.21 9.04 -0.47
CA LEU A 128 -1.37 9.41 -1.28
C LEU A 128 -1.10 10.66 -2.12
N ARG A 129 -0.48 11.69 -1.56
CA ARG A 129 -0.10 12.91 -2.31
C ARG A 129 0.87 12.60 -3.44
N ALA A 130 1.86 11.73 -3.20
CA ALA A 130 2.82 11.32 -4.24
C ALA A 130 2.11 10.66 -5.44
N ILE A 131 1.06 9.87 -5.20
CA ILE A 131 0.24 9.28 -6.27
C ILE A 131 -0.59 10.37 -6.98
N LEU A 132 -1.16 11.31 -6.24
CA LEU A 132 -2.02 12.36 -6.79
C LEU A 132 -1.25 13.43 -7.60
N GLN A 133 0.02 13.63 -7.29
CA GLN A 133 0.91 14.54 -8.01
C GLN A 133 1.39 13.99 -9.37
N ARG A 134 1.14 12.71 -9.67
CA ARG A 134 1.44 12.13 -10.98
C ARG A 134 0.63 12.82 -12.06
N SER A 135 1.25 13.03 -13.23
CA SER A 135 0.59 13.68 -14.36
C SER A 135 -0.63 12.88 -14.85
N ASP A 136 -1.46 13.51 -15.68
CA ASP A 136 -2.56 12.83 -16.35
C ASP A 136 -2.09 11.86 -17.45
N TYR A 137 -0.79 11.89 -17.78
CA TYR A 137 -0.19 11.00 -18.74
C TYR A 137 0.77 10.04 -18.05
N LEU A 138 0.73 8.78 -18.48
CA LEU A 138 1.64 7.72 -18.08
C LEU A 138 2.21 7.09 -19.33
N THR A 139 3.54 7.14 -19.51
CA THR A 139 4.23 6.42 -20.55
C THR A 139 4.88 5.19 -19.94
N ILE A 140 4.56 4.02 -20.49
CA ILE A 140 5.17 2.75 -20.09
C ILE A 140 6.09 2.27 -21.20
N ARG A 141 7.33 1.93 -20.83
CA ARG A 141 8.31 1.26 -21.69
C ARG A 141 8.56 -0.13 -21.10
N GLN A 142 8.43 -1.15 -21.94
CA GLN A 142 8.55 -2.54 -21.51
C GLN A 142 9.61 -3.25 -22.37
N SER A 143 10.59 -3.85 -21.70
CA SER A 143 11.54 -4.79 -22.28
C SER A 143 11.54 -6.09 -21.43
N PRO A 144 12.19 -7.16 -21.88
CA PRO A 144 12.33 -8.37 -21.08
C PRO A 144 13.00 -8.13 -19.73
N GLU A 145 13.98 -7.22 -19.67
CA GLU A 145 14.80 -6.97 -18.48
C GLU A 145 14.24 -5.86 -17.59
N GLN A 146 13.42 -4.97 -18.15
CA GLN A 146 13.01 -3.76 -17.44
C GLN A 146 11.63 -3.27 -17.87
N ILE A 147 10.88 -2.77 -16.91
CA ILE A 147 9.66 -2.00 -17.16
C ILE A 147 9.81 -0.61 -16.54
N GLY A 148 9.62 0.41 -17.36
CA GLY A 148 9.72 1.82 -16.96
C GLY A 148 8.36 2.50 -16.98
N PHE A 149 8.08 3.27 -15.94
CA PHE A 149 6.87 4.08 -15.77
C PHE A 149 7.27 5.55 -15.68
N ASP A 150 6.88 6.33 -16.66
CA ASP A 150 7.12 7.77 -16.74
C ASP A 150 5.79 8.49 -16.50
N TYR A 151 5.67 9.11 -15.32
CA TYR A 151 4.50 9.88 -14.91
C TYR A 151 4.63 11.38 -15.19
N GLY A 152 5.63 11.75 -15.98
CA GLY A 152 5.94 13.15 -16.24
C GLY A 152 6.76 13.81 -15.13
N THR A 153 6.26 13.79 -13.90
CA THR A 153 6.96 14.33 -12.72
C THR A 153 7.99 13.36 -12.13
N THR A 154 7.79 12.06 -12.35
CA THR A 154 8.63 11.00 -11.80
C THR A 154 8.77 9.88 -12.80
N VAL A 155 10.01 9.40 -12.98
CA VAL A 155 10.31 8.20 -13.78
C VAL A 155 10.79 7.12 -12.82
N ARG A 156 10.20 5.94 -12.90
CA ARG A 156 10.58 4.76 -12.14
C ARG A 156 10.83 3.59 -13.07
N SER A 157 11.86 2.82 -12.81
CA SER A 157 12.19 1.62 -13.59
C SER A 157 12.36 0.44 -12.66
N TYR A 158 11.87 -0.70 -13.09
CA TYR A 158 11.85 -1.93 -12.29
C TYR A 158 12.32 -3.11 -13.10
N THR A 159 13.04 -4.03 -12.43
CA THR A 159 13.37 -5.35 -12.98
C THR A 159 12.28 -6.32 -12.60
N PRO A 160 11.52 -6.89 -13.55
CA PRO A 160 10.46 -7.84 -13.24
C PRO A 160 11.01 -9.09 -12.51
N GLY A 161 10.27 -9.59 -11.52
CA GLY A 161 10.72 -10.70 -10.66
C GLY A 161 11.80 -10.30 -9.66
N GLY A 162 12.21 -9.02 -9.65
CA GLY A 162 13.27 -8.51 -8.79
C GLY A 162 12.81 -8.27 -7.37
N HIS A 163 13.75 -8.47 -6.44
CA HIS A 163 13.68 -7.99 -5.08
C HIS A 163 14.86 -7.04 -4.86
N SER A 164 14.61 -5.88 -4.31
CA SER A 164 15.63 -4.88 -4.02
C SER A 164 15.32 -4.13 -2.73
N VAL A 165 16.36 -3.60 -2.11
CA VAL A 165 16.23 -2.66 -1.00
C VAL A 165 16.43 -1.27 -1.58
N VAL A 166 15.47 -0.40 -1.39
CA VAL A 166 15.46 0.96 -1.92
C VAL A 166 15.41 1.98 -0.80
N SER A 167 15.92 3.16 -1.05
CA SER A 167 15.74 4.28 -0.13
C SER A 167 14.30 4.75 -0.14
N SER A 168 13.74 4.99 1.05
CA SER A 168 12.43 5.61 1.26
C SER A 168 12.61 6.85 2.14
N GLU A 169 11.60 7.69 2.24
CA GLU A 169 11.68 8.91 3.07
C GLU A 169 11.98 8.62 4.54
N ASN A 170 11.51 7.48 5.05
CA ASN A 170 11.67 7.09 6.44
C ASN A 170 12.71 5.96 6.62
N GLY A 171 13.73 5.90 5.76
CA GLY A 171 14.80 4.91 5.83
C GLY A 171 14.88 4.02 4.60
N VAL A 172 14.75 2.72 4.76
CA VAL A 172 14.81 1.75 3.66
C VAL A 172 13.49 0.99 3.53
N ALA A 173 13.24 0.49 2.33
CA ALA A 173 12.07 -0.31 2.00
C ALA A 173 12.47 -1.54 1.19
N ASP A 174 11.84 -2.67 1.49
CA ASP A 174 11.87 -3.83 0.61
C ASP A 174 10.94 -3.61 -0.57
N GLN A 175 11.46 -3.79 -1.77
CA GLN A 175 10.70 -3.65 -3.00
C GLN A 175 10.69 -4.97 -3.76
N THR A 176 9.49 -5.44 -4.11
CA THR A 176 9.31 -6.59 -5.00
C THR A 176 8.44 -6.18 -6.18
N THR A 177 8.82 -6.62 -7.37
CA THR A 177 8.12 -6.26 -8.61
C THR A 177 8.05 -7.45 -9.55
N GLY A 178 7.05 -7.50 -10.40
CA GLY A 178 6.93 -8.57 -11.39
C GLY A 178 5.48 -8.85 -11.78
N TRP A 179 5.30 -9.97 -12.46
CA TRP A 179 4.01 -10.38 -12.99
C TRP A 179 3.27 -11.34 -12.06
N ASP A 180 2.02 -11.01 -11.76
CA ASP A 180 1.06 -11.88 -11.09
C ASP A 180 -0.08 -12.19 -12.09
N GLY A 181 -0.03 -13.37 -12.68
CA GLY A 181 -0.91 -13.68 -13.80
C GLY A 181 -0.69 -12.74 -14.98
N LYS A 182 -1.67 -11.90 -15.31
CA LYS A 182 -1.61 -10.89 -16.39
C LYS A 182 -1.29 -9.49 -15.88
N ASP A 183 -1.21 -9.31 -14.58
CA ASP A 183 -1.05 -8.01 -13.95
C ASP A 183 0.41 -7.78 -13.59
N TYR A 184 0.90 -6.57 -13.78
CA TYR A 184 2.19 -6.16 -13.25
C TYR A 184 2.01 -5.57 -11.86
N VAL A 185 2.80 -6.04 -10.91
CA VAL A 185 2.70 -5.68 -9.50
C VAL A 185 3.98 -5.02 -9.02
N ILE A 186 3.82 -3.97 -8.26
CA ILE A 186 4.88 -3.29 -7.50
C ILE A 186 4.45 -3.30 -6.04
N ASN A 187 5.29 -3.83 -5.17
CA ASN A 187 5.05 -3.89 -3.74
C ASN A 187 6.24 -3.30 -3.01
N ILE A 188 6.01 -2.26 -2.22
CA ILE A 188 7.02 -1.53 -1.45
C ILE A 188 6.63 -1.63 0.02
N LYS A 189 7.52 -2.20 0.82
CA LYS A 189 7.39 -2.40 2.25
C LYS A 189 8.45 -1.58 2.99
N PRO A 190 8.17 -0.33 3.39
CA PRO A 190 9.12 0.45 4.19
C PRO A 190 9.28 -0.18 5.60
N GLN A 191 10.44 0.00 6.21
CA GLN A 191 10.65 -0.35 7.62
C GLN A 191 9.78 0.50 8.54
N LEU A 192 9.62 1.77 8.21
CA LEU A 192 8.75 2.72 8.89
C LEU A 192 7.84 3.39 7.86
N GLY A 193 6.53 3.19 7.99
CA GLY A 193 5.55 3.78 7.09
C GLY A 193 4.56 2.78 6.52
N PRO A 194 3.59 3.27 5.76
CA PRO A 194 2.58 2.41 5.13
C PRO A 194 3.19 1.61 3.99
N GLN A 195 2.76 0.36 3.85
CA GLN A 195 3.05 -0.42 2.66
C GLN A 195 2.34 0.20 1.46
N VAL A 196 3.04 0.26 0.31
CA VAL A 196 2.47 0.68 -0.96
C VAL A 196 2.44 -0.50 -1.92
N PHE A 197 1.28 -0.78 -2.46
CA PHE A 197 1.05 -1.82 -3.45
C PHE A 197 0.40 -1.19 -4.67
N GLU A 198 0.97 -1.41 -5.85
CA GLU A 198 0.41 -0.96 -7.12
C GLU A 198 0.24 -2.15 -8.06
N LYS A 199 -0.94 -2.25 -8.67
CA LYS A 199 -1.28 -3.25 -9.68
C LYS A 199 -1.67 -2.56 -10.97
N TYR A 200 -1.07 -2.99 -12.07
CA TYR A 200 -1.30 -2.51 -13.43
C TYR A 200 -1.95 -3.62 -14.24
N GLU A 201 -3.15 -3.40 -14.68
CA GLU A 201 -4.00 -4.37 -15.37
C GLU A 201 -4.53 -3.77 -16.67
N LEU A 202 -4.47 -4.53 -17.77
CA LEU A 202 -5.15 -4.14 -19.01
C LEU A 202 -6.59 -4.59 -18.99
N SER A 203 -7.49 -3.73 -19.51
CA SER A 203 -8.85 -4.16 -19.81
C SER A 203 -8.83 -5.31 -20.83
N PRO A 204 -9.90 -6.14 -20.88
CA PRO A 204 -9.96 -7.29 -21.80
C PRO A 204 -9.76 -6.93 -23.28
N ASP A 205 -10.13 -5.72 -23.69
CA ASP A 205 -9.95 -5.20 -25.03
C ASP A 205 -8.62 -4.48 -25.25
N GLY A 206 -7.77 -4.37 -24.21
CA GLY A 206 -6.47 -3.71 -24.25
C GLY A 206 -6.50 -2.19 -24.42
N LYS A 207 -7.69 -1.56 -24.39
CA LYS A 207 -7.82 -0.12 -24.61
C LYS A 207 -7.66 0.73 -23.36
N GLN A 208 -7.77 0.11 -22.20
CA GLN A 208 -7.60 0.78 -20.90
C GLN A 208 -6.55 0.10 -20.07
N LEU A 209 -5.81 0.92 -19.34
CA LEU A 209 -4.92 0.49 -18.27
C LEU A 209 -5.55 0.89 -16.95
N ILE A 210 -5.77 -0.10 -16.09
CA ILE A 210 -6.34 0.08 -14.76
C ILE A 210 -5.20 -0.02 -13.76
N VAL A 211 -4.97 1.06 -13.01
CA VAL A 211 -3.95 1.11 -11.96
C VAL A 211 -4.64 1.18 -10.61
N THR A 212 -4.48 0.12 -9.82
CA THR A 212 -5.00 0.07 -8.45
C THR A 212 -3.84 0.26 -7.47
N SER A 213 -3.87 1.36 -6.73
CA SER A 213 -2.90 1.66 -5.67
C SER A 213 -3.54 1.40 -4.31
N ARG A 214 -2.83 0.68 -3.42
CA ARG A 214 -3.22 0.48 -2.02
C ARG A 214 -2.11 1.01 -1.12
N ILE A 215 -2.49 1.80 -0.12
CA ILE A 215 -1.57 2.41 0.84
C ILE A 215 -2.01 1.99 2.24
N GLY A 216 -1.10 1.47 3.02
CA GLY A 216 -1.37 1.05 4.40
C GLY A 216 -2.04 -0.31 4.52
N PRO A 217 -2.67 -0.63 5.68
CA PRO A 217 -2.85 0.28 6.82
C PRO A 217 -1.54 0.54 7.58
N PHE A 218 -1.43 1.70 8.20
CA PHE A 218 -0.33 2.07 9.09
C PHE A 218 -0.88 2.89 10.27
N GLU A 219 -0.67 4.22 10.32
CA GLU A 219 -1.27 5.09 11.33
C GLU A 219 -2.77 5.34 11.09
N LEU A 220 -3.21 5.22 9.84
CA LEU A 220 -4.61 5.34 9.39
C LEU A 220 -5.07 4.07 8.69
N SER A 221 -6.36 4.00 8.38
CA SER A 221 -6.93 2.88 7.63
C SER A 221 -6.37 2.82 6.22
N GLN A 222 -6.42 1.63 5.61
CA GLN A 222 -5.98 1.41 4.24
C GLN A 222 -6.74 2.34 3.27
N VAL A 223 -5.98 2.93 2.35
CA VAL A 223 -6.51 3.64 1.18
C VAL A 223 -6.41 2.75 -0.03
N VAL A 224 -7.47 2.70 -0.83
CA VAL A 224 -7.47 2.09 -2.17
C VAL A 224 -7.89 3.16 -3.14
N LEU A 225 -7.11 3.33 -4.21
CA LEU A 225 -7.36 4.30 -5.28
C LEU A 225 -7.22 3.60 -6.62
N LYS A 226 -8.28 3.63 -7.43
CA LYS A 226 -8.30 3.14 -8.79
C LYS A 226 -8.19 4.31 -9.76
N ARG A 227 -7.18 4.25 -10.64
CA ARG A 227 -7.00 5.19 -11.76
C ARG A 227 -7.13 4.42 -13.06
N VAL A 228 -8.00 4.86 -13.93
CA VAL A 228 -8.22 4.29 -15.26
C VAL A 228 -7.60 5.22 -16.29
N TYR A 229 -6.84 4.65 -17.21
CA TYR A 229 -6.20 5.39 -18.29
C TYR A 229 -6.66 4.82 -19.62
N ASP A 230 -6.97 5.68 -20.58
CA ASP A 230 -7.26 5.30 -21.95
C ASP A 230 -5.98 5.31 -22.77
N ALA A 231 -5.82 4.34 -23.68
CA ALA A 231 -4.72 4.32 -24.63
C ALA A 231 -4.76 5.57 -25.52
N THR A 232 -3.63 6.21 -25.73
CA THR A 232 -3.55 7.39 -26.58
C THR A 232 -2.30 7.32 -27.48
N GLY A 233 -2.44 7.83 -28.72
CA GLY A 233 -1.30 8.05 -29.63
C GLY A 233 -0.63 9.40 -29.44
N ALA A 234 -1.03 10.21 -28.43
CA ALA A 234 -0.43 11.51 -28.20
C ALA A 234 1.04 11.36 -27.78
N VAL A 235 1.91 12.09 -28.43
CA VAL A 235 3.30 12.25 -27.96
C VAL A 235 3.24 13.23 -26.78
N VAL A 236 3.53 12.74 -25.57
CA VAL A 236 3.65 13.61 -24.40
C VAL A 236 4.95 14.39 -24.55
N PRO A 237 4.92 15.73 -24.51
CA PRO A 237 6.14 16.49 -24.45
C PRO A 237 6.98 16.02 -23.26
N ASN A 238 8.27 15.77 -23.47
CA ASN A 238 9.19 15.52 -22.37
C ASN A 238 9.13 16.72 -21.43
N SER A 239 8.47 16.54 -20.30
CA SER A 239 8.37 17.57 -19.27
C SER A 239 9.63 17.65 -18.40
N ARG A 240 10.72 17.03 -18.82
CA ARG A 240 12.01 17.24 -18.17
C ARG A 240 12.58 18.56 -18.65
N PRO A 241 12.85 19.52 -17.74
CA PRO A 241 13.78 20.57 -18.07
C PRO A 241 15.09 19.88 -18.47
N SER A 242 15.58 20.15 -19.69
CA SER A 242 16.96 19.83 -20.06
C SER A 242 17.84 20.55 -19.04
N ASN A 243 18.53 19.81 -18.19
CA ASN A 243 19.65 20.36 -17.45
C ASN A 243 20.78 20.52 -18.46
N ASP A 244 20.78 21.66 -19.15
CA ASP A 244 21.95 22.20 -19.84
C ASP A 244 22.77 23.01 -18.85
#